data_fdb72bf33a78f86c0d156239b5149494
#
_entry.id   fdb72bf33a78f86c0d156239b5149494
#
_cell.length_a   1.000
_cell.length_b   1.000
_cell.length_c   1.000
_cell.angle_alpha   90.00
_cell.angle_beta   90.00
_cell.angle_gamma   90.00
#
_symmetry.space_group_name_H-M   'P 1'
#
loop_
_entity.id
_entity.type
_entity.pdbx_description
1 polymer ?
#
loop_
_entity_poly.entity_id
_entity_poly.type
_entity_poly.pdbx_seq_one_letter_code
_entity_poly.pdbx_strand_id
1 'polypeptide(L)'
;MIKKHLLALDASTTSTGWAIYDLQNYELLESGSITPKGGEYRKNFLARAICMKDEIAKLKETYNITIVAIEDINVVVSQKGAKNLAMADGIMLSNFTHDMINFVNVSTWRKFYKFGKMTSKEYKEFSMRLVLEKFGKDVDDNESDAILLGNYFVNTFCKKNNEEE
;
A
#
# COMPACT_ATOMS: atom_id res chain seq x y z
N MET A 1 22.21 -15.24 -2.98
CA MET A 1 20.80 -15.17 -3.52
C MET A 1 20.37 -13.71 -3.53
N ILE A 2 19.73 -13.26 -4.62
CA ILE A 2 19.18 -11.91 -4.70
C ILE A 2 17.91 -11.90 -3.83
N LYS A 3 17.88 -11.03 -2.81
CA LYS A 3 16.69 -10.88 -1.95
C LYS A 3 15.50 -10.39 -2.77
N LYS A 4 14.34 -10.97 -2.53
CA LYS A 4 13.06 -10.58 -3.14
C LYS A 4 12.23 -9.80 -2.14
N HIS A 5 11.53 -8.78 -2.60
CA HIS A 5 10.75 -7.91 -1.75
C HIS A 5 9.29 -7.77 -2.24
N LEU A 6 8.38 -7.61 -1.28
CA LEU A 6 7.03 -7.15 -1.50
C LEU A 6 6.99 -5.64 -1.33
N LEU A 7 6.31 -4.95 -2.23
CA LEU A 7 5.84 -3.58 -2.06
C LEU A 7 4.33 -3.59 -1.78
N ALA A 8 3.93 -3.07 -0.64
CA ALA A 8 2.52 -2.82 -0.34
C ALA A 8 2.19 -1.34 -0.55
N LEU A 9 1.05 -1.05 -1.16
CA LEU A 9 0.59 0.30 -1.49
C LEU A 9 -0.83 0.55 -0.98
N ASP A 10 -1.00 1.61 -0.18
CA ASP A 10 -2.28 2.23 0.10
C ASP A 10 -2.38 3.52 -0.73
N ALA A 11 -3.05 3.42 -1.89
CA ALA A 11 -3.04 4.46 -2.90
C ALA A 11 -4.26 5.37 -2.81
N SER A 12 -4.04 6.67 -3.00
CA SER A 12 -5.11 7.64 -3.18
C SER A 12 -4.77 8.66 -4.28
N THR A 13 -5.69 9.54 -4.60
CA THR A 13 -5.43 10.63 -5.57
C THR A 13 -4.59 11.78 -5.01
N THR A 14 -4.28 11.77 -3.74
CA THR A 14 -3.55 12.84 -3.03
C THR A 14 -2.28 12.39 -2.36
N SER A 15 -2.23 11.12 -1.95
CA SER A 15 -1.14 10.55 -1.18
C SER A 15 -1.07 9.05 -1.41
N THR A 16 0.08 8.45 -1.23
CA THR A 16 0.26 6.99 -1.27
C THR A 16 1.14 6.55 -0.12
N GLY A 17 0.59 5.73 0.76
CA GLY A 17 1.37 4.98 1.74
C GLY A 17 2.07 3.80 1.07
N TRP A 18 3.27 3.48 1.52
CA TRP A 18 4.02 2.33 1.02
C TRP A 18 4.76 1.60 2.13
N ALA A 19 4.95 0.30 1.96
CA ALA A 19 5.73 -0.54 2.87
C ALA A 19 6.48 -1.62 2.09
N ILE A 20 7.74 -1.85 2.44
CA ILE A 20 8.62 -2.87 1.85
C ILE A 20 8.80 -4.02 2.86
N TYR A 21 8.55 -5.24 2.41
CA TYR A 21 8.77 -6.46 3.18
C TYR A 21 9.81 -7.35 2.51
N ASP A 22 10.73 -7.90 3.31
CA ASP A 22 11.63 -8.97 2.87
C ASP A 22 10.81 -10.27 2.73
N LEU A 23 10.88 -10.94 1.59
CA LEU A 23 10.16 -12.19 1.34
C LEU A 23 10.88 -13.44 1.85
N GLN A 24 12.06 -13.29 2.43
CA GLN A 24 12.82 -14.39 3.03
C GLN A 24 12.44 -14.59 4.50
N ASN A 25 12.36 -13.51 5.27
CA ASN A 25 12.03 -13.55 6.71
C ASN A 25 10.67 -12.91 7.04
N TYR A 26 10.00 -12.31 6.03
CA TYR A 26 8.69 -11.65 6.15
C TYR A 26 8.67 -10.43 7.07
N GLU A 27 9.81 -9.79 7.26
CA GLU A 27 9.96 -8.61 8.10
C GLU A 27 9.75 -7.32 7.31
N LEU A 28 9.17 -6.32 7.99
CA LEU A 28 9.08 -4.96 7.48
C LEU A 28 10.47 -4.34 7.44
N LEU A 29 10.95 -3.95 6.26
CA LEU A 29 12.23 -3.30 6.07
C LEU A 29 12.11 -1.78 6.16
N GLU A 30 11.18 -1.22 5.42
CA GLU A 30 11.00 0.23 5.33
C GLU A 30 9.56 0.58 4.97
N SER A 31 9.12 1.79 5.32
CA SER A 31 7.79 2.30 5.02
C SER A 31 7.80 3.81 4.98
N GLY A 32 6.78 4.40 4.36
CA GLY A 32 6.61 5.84 4.28
C GLY A 32 5.36 6.27 3.56
N SER A 33 5.22 7.57 3.39
CA SER A 33 4.15 8.20 2.62
C SER A 33 4.72 9.12 1.54
N ILE A 34 4.13 9.09 0.35
CA ILE A 34 4.40 10.01 -0.74
C ILE A 34 3.22 10.95 -0.85
N THR A 35 3.42 12.23 -0.52
CA THR A 35 2.35 13.24 -0.55
C THR A 35 2.83 14.46 -1.33
N PRO A 36 2.59 14.52 -2.65
CA PRO A 36 2.95 15.67 -3.47
C PRO A 36 2.22 16.94 -3.00
N LYS A 37 2.96 18.01 -2.70
CA LYS A 37 2.42 19.25 -2.13
C LYS A 37 2.87 20.50 -2.89
N GLY A 38 2.02 21.54 -2.87
CA GLY A 38 2.33 22.85 -3.43
C GLY A 38 2.15 22.96 -4.93
N GLY A 39 2.41 24.15 -5.49
CA GLY A 39 2.45 24.40 -6.93
C GLY A 39 1.29 23.78 -7.73
N GLU A 40 1.64 23.10 -8.79
CA GLU A 40 0.70 22.41 -9.69
C GLU A 40 -0.06 21.24 -9.04
N TYR A 41 0.53 20.60 -8.00
CA TYR A 41 -0.08 19.45 -7.33
C TYR A 41 -1.38 19.76 -6.62
N ARG A 42 -1.67 21.01 -6.26
CA ARG A 42 -2.88 21.41 -5.54
C ARG A 42 -4.16 21.09 -6.30
N LYS A 43 -4.16 21.27 -7.62
CA LYS A 43 -5.37 21.18 -8.46
C LYS A 43 -5.30 20.06 -9.50
N ASN A 44 -4.12 19.51 -9.76
CA ASN A 44 -3.89 18.54 -10.81
C ASN A 44 -3.59 17.15 -10.22
N PHE A 45 -4.60 16.27 -10.23
CA PHE A 45 -4.43 14.92 -9.70
C PHE A 45 -3.51 14.06 -10.57
N LEU A 46 -3.45 14.30 -11.88
CA LEU A 46 -2.54 13.58 -12.77
C LEU A 46 -1.08 13.93 -12.48
N ALA A 47 -0.79 15.20 -12.21
CA ALA A 47 0.55 15.61 -11.79
C ALA A 47 0.95 14.93 -10.47
N ARG A 48 0.02 14.81 -9.50
CA ARG A 48 0.28 14.04 -8.27
C ARG A 48 0.53 12.56 -8.55
N ALA A 49 -0.30 11.93 -9.38
CA ALA A 49 -0.14 10.51 -9.70
C ALA A 49 1.19 10.22 -10.40
N ILE A 50 1.62 11.10 -11.31
CA ILE A 50 2.93 10.99 -11.98
C ILE A 50 4.07 11.16 -10.96
N CYS A 51 3.98 12.16 -10.07
CA CYS A 51 4.97 12.33 -9.01
C CYS A 51 5.05 11.09 -8.09
N MET A 52 3.92 10.54 -7.67
CA MET A 52 3.88 9.31 -6.87
C MET A 52 4.46 8.12 -7.63
N LYS A 53 4.16 7.98 -8.91
CA LYS A 53 4.76 6.97 -9.80
C LYS A 53 6.28 7.06 -9.82
N ASP A 54 6.82 8.27 -9.96
CA ASP A 54 8.27 8.49 -10.06
C ASP A 54 8.98 8.16 -8.74
N GLU A 55 8.36 8.47 -7.59
CA GLU A 55 8.87 8.06 -6.27
C GLU A 55 8.80 6.54 -6.08
N ILE A 56 7.74 5.88 -6.52
CA ILE A 56 7.62 4.41 -6.51
C ILE A 56 8.69 3.77 -7.42
N ALA A 57 9.02 4.39 -8.55
CA ALA A 57 10.09 3.92 -9.42
C ALA A 57 11.46 3.88 -8.70
N LYS A 58 11.74 4.87 -7.85
CA LYS A 58 12.97 4.88 -7.03
C LYS A 58 12.98 3.73 -6.00
N LEU A 59 11.84 3.41 -5.41
CA LEU A 59 11.73 2.24 -4.53
C LEU A 59 12.04 0.95 -5.30
N LYS A 60 11.50 0.82 -6.52
CA LYS A 60 11.79 -0.34 -7.38
C LYS A 60 13.27 -0.45 -7.77
N GLU A 61 13.96 0.67 -7.96
CA GLU A 61 15.41 0.68 -8.22
C GLU A 61 16.22 0.28 -6.98
N THR A 62 15.76 0.67 -5.80
CA THR A 62 16.44 0.39 -4.52
C THR A 62 16.22 -1.04 -4.05
N TYR A 63 14.99 -1.55 -4.22
CA TYR A 63 14.58 -2.88 -3.77
C TYR A 63 14.26 -3.78 -4.97
N ASN A 64 14.67 -5.04 -4.90
CA ASN A 64 14.27 -6.04 -5.88
C ASN A 64 12.79 -6.44 -5.65
N ILE A 65 11.86 -5.54 -6.03
CA ILE A 65 10.42 -5.77 -5.91
C ILE A 65 10.00 -6.86 -6.89
N THR A 66 9.42 -7.94 -6.37
CA THR A 66 8.91 -9.05 -7.17
C THR A 66 7.39 -9.25 -7.00
N ILE A 67 6.82 -8.68 -5.95
CA ILE A 67 5.38 -8.70 -5.68
C ILE A 67 4.93 -7.30 -5.28
N VAL A 68 3.79 -6.87 -5.80
CA VAL A 68 3.09 -5.65 -5.39
C VAL A 68 1.72 -6.04 -4.85
N ALA A 69 1.41 -5.64 -3.63
CA ALA A 69 0.06 -5.72 -3.06
C ALA A 69 -0.53 -4.32 -2.98
N ILE A 70 -1.69 -4.11 -3.57
CA ILE A 70 -2.41 -2.84 -3.55
C ILE A 70 -3.85 -3.06 -3.13
N GLU A 71 -4.43 -2.12 -2.39
CA GLU A 71 -5.84 -2.18 -1.99
C GLU A 71 -6.74 -2.10 -3.24
N ASP A 72 -7.70 -3.02 -3.33
CA ASP A 72 -8.68 -3.01 -4.41
C ASP A 72 -9.69 -1.86 -4.23
N ILE A 73 -10.06 -1.24 -5.35
CA ILE A 73 -10.93 -0.06 -5.35
C ILE A 73 -12.37 -0.47 -5.00
N ASN A 74 -12.84 -0.04 -3.84
CA ASN A 74 -14.25 -0.16 -3.47
C ASN A 74 -15.07 0.97 -4.10
N VAL A 75 -16.01 0.61 -4.97
CA VAL A 75 -16.87 1.52 -5.76
C VAL A 75 -17.90 2.31 -4.89
N VAL A 76 -17.84 2.22 -3.57
CA VAL A 76 -18.84 2.78 -2.64
C VAL A 76 -18.85 4.32 -2.57
N VAL A 77 -17.82 5.02 -3.08
CA VAL A 77 -17.75 6.48 -2.93
C VAL A 77 -18.46 7.14 -4.10
N SER A 78 -17.93 7.80 -4.99
CA SER A 78 -18.58 8.38 -6.17
C SER A 78 -17.95 7.81 -7.44
N GLN A 79 -18.71 7.71 -8.52
CA GLN A 79 -18.16 7.29 -9.82
C GLN A 79 -16.95 8.12 -10.23
N LYS A 80 -16.98 9.46 -9.99
CA LYS A 80 -15.85 10.35 -10.27
C LYS A 80 -14.65 10.04 -9.39
N GLY A 81 -14.86 9.77 -8.11
CA GLY A 81 -13.78 9.41 -7.18
C GLY A 81 -13.13 8.08 -7.54
N ALA A 82 -13.93 7.05 -7.82
CA ALA A 82 -13.46 5.75 -8.25
C ALA A 82 -12.69 5.83 -9.59
N LYS A 83 -13.19 6.59 -10.55
CA LYS A 83 -12.49 6.83 -11.83
C LYS A 83 -11.11 7.48 -11.63
N ASN A 84 -11.04 8.54 -10.84
CA ASN A 84 -9.78 9.23 -10.60
C ASN A 84 -8.78 8.32 -9.85
N LEU A 85 -9.25 7.54 -8.89
CA LEU A 85 -8.41 6.60 -8.17
C LEU A 85 -7.89 5.50 -9.10
N ALA A 86 -8.76 4.89 -9.93
CA ALA A 86 -8.34 3.90 -10.91
C ALA A 86 -7.30 4.43 -11.90
N MET A 87 -7.42 5.69 -12.32
CA MET A 87 -6.42 6.34 -13.18
C MET A 87 -5.09 6.54 -12.43
N ALA A 88 -5.13 6.98 -11.17
CA ALA A 88 -3.94 7.16 -10.36
C ALA A 88 -3.23 5.82 -10.11
N ASP A 89 -3.97 4.78 -9.74
CA ASP A 89 -3.44 3.42 -9.56
C ASP A 89 -2.79 2.89 -10.85
N GLY A 90 -3.48 3.02 -11.99
CA GLY A 90 -2.93 2.61 -13.27
C GLY A 90 -1.62 3.31 -13.63
N ILE A 91 -1.51 4.61 -13.32
CA ILE A 91 -0.27 5.38 -13.52
C ILE A 91 0.85 4.85 -12.61
N MET A 92 0.58 4.65 -11.32
CA MET A 92 1.58 4.17 -10.36
C MET A 92 2.01 2.73 -10.66
N LEU A 93 1.06 1.86 -10.97
CA LEU A 93 1.27 0.44 -11.26
C LEU A 93 1.97 0.21 -12.62
N SER A 94 2.00 1.20 -13.52
CA SER A 94 2.73 1.11 -14.79
C SER A 94 4.26 0.89 -14.64
N ASN A 95 4.79 1.04 -13.43
CA ASN A 95 6.16 0.65 -13.10
C ASN A 95 6.40 -0.87 -13.07
N PHE A 96 5.34 -1.68 -13.02
CA PHE A 96 5.39 -3.12 -12.77
C PHE A 96 4.71 -3.90 -13.88
N THR A 97 5.10 -5.17 -14.02
CA THR A 97 4.41 -6.10 -14.92
C THR A 97 3.16 -6.66 -14.24
N HIS A 98 2.19 -7.11 -15.03
CA HIS A 98 0.87 -7.53 -14.52
C HIS A 98 0.95 -8.72 -13.55
N ASP A 99 1.89 -9.63 -13.75
CA ASP A 99 2.13 -10.81 -12.93
C ASP A 99 2.68 -10.49 -11.53
N MET A 100 3.23 -9.29 -11.34
CA MET A 100 3.68 -8.81 -10.02
C MET A 100 2.54 -8.24 -9.18
N ILE A 101 1.42 -7.81 -9.79
CA ILE A 101 0.39 -6.99 -9.15
C ILE A 101 -0.72 -7.86 -8.56
N ASN A 102 -1.01 -7.66 -7.27
CA ASN A 102 -2.05 -8.34 -6.53
C ASN A 102 -2.99 -7.32 -5.88
N PHE A 103 -4.26 -7.33 -6.27
CA PHE A 103 -5.30 -6.52 -5.66
C PHE A 103 -5.84 -7.21 -4.40
N VAL A 104 -5.89 -6.48 -3.30
CA VAL A 104 -6.33 -6.99 -2.00
C VAL A 104 -7.59 -6.27 -1.55
N ASN A 105 -8.64 -7.02 -1.30
CA ASN A 105 -9.90 -6.45 -0.83
C ASN A 105 -9.74 -5.87 0.58
N VAL A 106 -10.17 -4.61 0.76
CA VAL A 106 -10.08 -3.88 2.03
C VAL A 106 -10.77 -4.60 3.20
N SER A 107 -11.94 -5.19 2.96
CA SER A 107 -12.67 -5.89 4.00
C SER A 107 -11.94 -7.14 4.50
N THR A 108 -11.16 -7.77 3.62
CA THR A 108 -10.42 -9.00 3.94
C THR A 108 -9.24 -8.74 4.85
N TRP A 109 -8.38 -7.77 4.52
CA TRP A 109 -7.23 -7.48 5.37
C TRP A 109 -7.64 -6.79 6.68
N ARG A 110 -8.67 -5.94 6.67
CA ARG A 110 -9.22 -5.36 7.90
C ARG A 110 -9.82 -6.42 8.83
N LYS A 111 -10.51 -7.41 8.28
CA LYS A 111 -11.03 -8.55 9.06
C LYS A 111 -9.92 -9.36 9.73
N PHE A 112 -8.78 -9.53 9.08
CA PHE A 112 -7.61 -10.20 9.65
C PHE A 112 -7.13 -9.54 10.95
N TYR A 113 -7.17 -8.22 11.02
CA TYR A 113 -6.85 -7.45 12.23
C TYR A 113 -8.04 -7.19 13.15
N LYS A 114 -9.19 -7.82 12.88
CA LYS A 114 -10.42 -7.67 13.69
C LYS A 114 -10.93 -6.23 13.78
N PHE A 115 -10.77 -5.46 12.70
CA PHE A 115 -11.43 -4.18 12.58
C PHE A 115 -12.95 -4.38 12.72
N GLY A 116 -13.55 -3.70 13.70
CA GLY A 116 -15.00 -3.71 13.91
C GLY A 116 -15.69 -2.71 13.00
N LYS A 117 -16.96 -2.45 13.29
CA LYS A 117 -17.72 -1.37 12.62
C LYS A 117 -17.28 -0.04 13.24
N MET A 118 -16.63 0.79 12.46
CA MET A 118 -16.00 2.05 12.86
C MET A 118 -16.28 3.15 11.84
N THR A 119 -16.21 4.40 12.26
CA THR A 119 -16.16 5.56 11.37
C THR A 119 -14.82 5.64 10.66
N SER A 120 -14.72 6.43 9.56
CA SER A 120 -13.46 6.61 8.86
C SER A 120 -12.33 7.16 9.75
N LYS A 121 -12.66 8.02 10.71
CA LYS A 121 -11.69 8.55 11.67
C LYS A 121 -11.18 7.46 12.62
N GLU A 122 -12.10 6.67 13.16
CA GLU A 122 -11.74 5.56 14.07
C GLU A 122 -10.91 4.49 13.36
N TYR A 123 -11.17 4.20 12.07
CA TYR A 123 -10.33 3.31 11.27
C TYR A 123 -8.89 3.78 11.21
N LYS A 124 -8.66 5.07 10.92
CA LYS A 124 -7.32 5.66 10.84
C LYS A 124 -6.59 5.59 12.18
N GLU A 125 -7.25 6.02 13.25
CA GLU A 125 -6.68 5.97 14.60
C GLU A 125 -6.35 4.54 15.03
N PHE A 126 -7.20 3.57 14.66
CA PHE A 126 -6.97 2.16 14.96
C PHE A 126 -5.77 1.60 14.18
N SER A 127 -5.65 1.89 12.88
CA SER A 127 -4.51 1.48 12.06
C SER A 127 -3.19 2.00 12.62
N MET A 128 -3.10 3.30 12.90
CA MET A 128 -1.88 3.92 13.44
C MET A 128 -1.50 3.32 14.81
N ARG A 129 -2.49 3.13 15.71
CA ARG A 129 -2.25 2.49 17.01
C ARG A 129 -1.75 1.06 16.86
N LEU A 130 -2.36 0.29 15.96
CA LEU A 130 -1.98 -1.10 15.73
C LEU A 130 -0.57 -1.22 15.19
N VAL A 131 -0.15 -0.30 14.32
CA VAL A 131 1.22 -0.24 13.80
C VAL A 131 2.21 0.15 14.91
N LEU A 132 1.87 1.11 15.74
CA LEU A 132 2.69 1.47 16.90
C LEU A 132 2.88 0.27 17.85
N GLU A 133 1.81 -0.46 18.16
CA GLU A 133 1.84 -1.63 19.04
C GLU A 133 2.65 -2.80 18.46
N LYS A 134 2.50 -3.08 17.15
CA LYS A 134 3.11 -4.26 16.50
C LYS A 134 4.52 -4.01 15.97
N PHE A 135 4.80 -2.81 15.49
CA PHE A 135 6.05 -2.49 14.78
C PHE A 135 6.87 -1.40 15.50
N GLY A 136 6.33 -0.79 16.56
CA GLY A 136 7.01 0.29 17.29
C GLY A 136 7.18 1.58 16.47
N LYS A 137 6.36 1.78 15.43
CA LYS A 137 6.45 2.92 14.51
C LYS A 137 5.29 3.88 14.74
N ASP A 138 5.60 5.15 14.94
CA ASP A 138 4.65 6.26 14.95
C ASP A 138 4.58 6.85 13.53
N VAL A 139 3.48 6.61 12.83
CA VAL A 139 3.32 6.88 11.39
C VAL A 139 1.97 7.51 11.09
N ASP A 140 1.81 8.09 9.89
CA ASP A 140 0.52 8.59 9.42
C ASP A 140 -0.45 7.46 8.99
N ASP A 141 -1.69 7.82 8.65
CA ASP A 141 -2.74 6.88 8.29
C ASP A 141 -2.45 6.13 6.97
N ASN A 142 -1.89 6.80 5.96
CA ASN A 142 -1.55 6.15 4.70
C ASN A 142 -0.41 5.13 4.87
N GLU A 143 0.64 5.51 5.59
CA GLU A 143 1.76 4.62 5.90
C GLU A 143 1.29 3.43 6.75
N SER A 144 0.43 3.67 7.76
CA SER A 144 -0.07 2.60 8.62
C SER A 144 -0.90 1.57 7.85
N ASP A 145 -1.77 2.01 6.94
CA ASP A 145 -2.58 1.09 6.14
C ASP A 145 -1.71 0.28 5.17
N ALA A 146 -0.69 0.88 4.54
CA ALA A 146 0.27 0.15 3.72
C ALA A 146 1.08 -0.91 4.51
N ILE A 147 1.52 -0.58 5.73
CA ILE A 147 2.20 -1.54 6.62
C ILE A 147 1.28 -2.73 6.94
N LEU A 148 0.05 -2.45 7.36
CA LEU A 148 -0.91 -3.51 7.72
C LEU A 148 -1.28 -4.37 6.53
N LEU A 149 -1.52 -3.77 5.36
CA LEU A 149 -1.79 -4.48 4.11
C LEU A 149 -0.63 -5.42 3.74
N GLY A 150 0.59 -4.92 3.77
CA GLY A 150 1.79 -5.73 3.48
C GLY A 150 1.98 -6.86 4.48
N ASN A 151 1.82 -6.61 5.77
CA ASN A 151 1.91 -7.64 6.80
C ASN A 151 0.83 -8.72 6.65
N TYR A 152 -0.41 -8.31 6.34
CA TYR A 152 -1.47 -9.25 6.00
C TYR A 152 -1.07 -10.13 4.82
N PHE A 153 -0.57 -9.53 3.73
CA PHE A 153 -0.22 -10.24 2.51
C PHE A 153 0.89 -11.27 2.72
N VAL A 154 1.99 -10.90 3.37
CA VAL A 154 3.10 -11.84 3.62
C VAL A 154 2.69 -12.98 4.53
N ASN A 155 1.86 -12.73 5.55
CA ASN A 155 1.41 -13.78 6.47
C ASN A 155 0.36 -14.71 5.87
N THR A 156 -0.44 -14.24 4.91
CA THR A 156 -1.56 -15.01 4.35
C THR A 156 -1.16 -15.77 3.09
N PHE A 157 -0.34 -15.17 2.23
CA PHE A 157 -0.01 -15.72 0.91
C PHE A 157 1.44 -16.18 0.79
N CYS A 158 2.40 -15.44 1.36
CA CYS A 158 3.80 -15.79 1.14
C CYS A 158 4.28 -16.90 2.10
N LYS A 159 3.92 -16.85 3.39
CA LYS A 159 4.31 -17.89 4.36
C LYS A 159 3.66 -19.24 4.07
N LYS A 160 2.36 -19.25 3.75
CA LYS A 160 1.62 -20.50 3.53
C LYS A 160 2.12 -21.26 2.32
N ASN A 161 2.48 -20.57 1.22
CA ASN A 161 2.99 -21.23 0.02
C ASN A 161 4.37 -21.88 0.25
N ASN A 162 5.15 -21.39 1.22
CA ASN A 162 6.45 -21.97 1.55
C ASN A 162 6.37 -23.12 2.58
N GLU A 163 5.21 -23.34 3.22
CA GLU A 163 4.98 -24.47 4.13
C GLU A 163 4.40 -25.69 3.38
N GLU A 164 3.97 -25.51 2.12
CA GLU A 164 3.40 -26.56 1.27
C GLU A 164 4.40 -27.13 0.24
N GLU A 165 5.63 -26.58 0.16
CA GLU A 165 6.76 -27.11 -0.63
C GLU A 165 7.73 -27.91 0.28
#